data_aed90f23dea40229a5efacf30d9259be
#
_entry.id   aed90f23dea40229a5efacf30d9259be
#
_cell.length_a   1.000
_cell.length_b   1.000
_cell.length_c   1.000
_cell.angle_alpha   90.00
_cell.angle_beta   90.00
_cell.angle_gamma   90.00
#
_symmetry.space_group_name_H-M   'P 1'
#
loop_
_entity.id
_entity.type
_entity.pdbx_description
1 polymer ?
#
loop_
_entity_poly.entity_id
_entity_poly.type
_entity_poly.pdbx_seq_one_letter_code
_entity_poly.pdbx_strand_id
1 'polypeptide(L)'
;RFQHAGNHIIDQYDSFAETINVLAFDGEQPIGSIRVIMENDVGFPADDFYDFTAFRSTLQGACACIGWLCCTKKFRRHPGLVVGLIKMCFREMRKKGARHVLATLHPPVLPMLERIVGAHAIGPEFYSEELQVAMIPVHVDLHQLPPGGRETFDDPSDMILADSNERR
;
A
#
# COMPACT_ATOMS: atom_id res chain seq x y z
N ARG A 1 -8.57 12.98 -9.60
CA ARG A 1 -9.45 12.35 -10.63
C ARG A 1 -8.60 11.58 -11.61
N PHE A 2 -9.04 10.37 -11.94
CA PHE A 2 -8.35 9.51 -12.90
C PHE A 2 -8.56 10.02 -14.32
N GLN A 3 -7.48 9.98 -15.09
CA GLN A 3 -7.53 10.24 -16.53
C GLN A 3 -7.24 8.96 -17.28
N HIS A 4 -8.02 8.68 -18.30
CA HIS A 4 -7.76 7.57 -19.21
C HIS A 4 -6.94 8.06 -20.39
N ALA A 5 -5.68 7.65 -20.48
CA ALA A 5 -4.81 7.91 -21.63
C ALA A 5 -4.62 6.59 -22.42
N GLY A 6 -5.53 6.32 -23.33
CA GLY A 6 -5.57 5.03 -24.03
C GLY A 6 -5.91 3.88 -23.07
N ASN A 7 -5.00 2.91 -22.94
CA ASN A 7 -5.14 1.78 -21.99
C ASN A 7 -4.54 2.04 -20.60
N HIS A 8 -4.12 3.27 -20.31
CA HIS A 8 -3.52 3.64 -19.04
C HIS A 8 -4.49 4.45 -18.19
N ILE A 9 -4.50 4.19 -16.89
CA ILE A 9 -5.15 5.01 -15.89
C ILE A 9 -4.04 5.83 -15.24
N ILE A 10 -4.12 7.15 -15.34
CA ILE A 10 -3.12 8.08 -14.83
C ILE A 10 -3.82 9.04 -13.87
N ASP A 11 -3.18 9.34 -12.77
CA ASP A 11 -3.60 10.40 -11.85
C ASP A 11 -2.47 11.40 -11.55
N GLN A 12 -2.78 12.44 -10.80
CA GLN A 12 -1.82 13.50 -10.47
C GLN A 12 -0.58 13.00 -9.70
N TYR A 13 -0.69 11.87 -9.01
CA TYR A 13 0.38 11.33 -8.18
C TYR A 13 1.41 10.52 -8.98
N ASP A 14 1.12 10.15 -10.23
CA ASP A 14 2.05 9.36 -11.05
C ASP A 14 3.32 10.14 -11.43
N SER A 15 3.27 11.46 -11.37
CA SER A 15 4.42 12.34 -11.65
C SER A 15 5.21 12.76 -10.42
N PHE A 16 4.79 12.37 -9.21
CA PHE A 16 5.45 12.82 -7.99
C PHE A 16 6.69 11.98 -7.67
N ALA A 17 7.75 12.65 -7.26
CA ALA A 17 8.99 11.99 -6.80
C ALA A 17 8.76 11.14 -5.52
N GLU A 18 7.74 11.46 -4.77
CA GLU A 18 7.29 10.77 -3.56
C GLU A 18 6.48 9.50 -3.84
N THR A 19 6.16 9.25 -5.12
CA THR A 19 5.44 8.04 -5.54
C THR A 19 6.42 6.89 -5.77
N ILE A 20 6.09 5.74 -5.17
CA ILE A 20 6.82 4.50 -5.33
C ILE A 20 5.86 3.46 -5.92
N ASN A 21 6.19 2.93 -7.08
CA ASN A 21 5.46 1.82 -7.68
C ASN A 21 6.24 0.52 -7.47
N VAL A 22 5.64 -0.42 -6.75
CA VAL A 22 6.19 -1.76 -6.55
C VAL A 22 5.49 -2.71 -7.50
N LEU A 23 6.28 -3.43 -8.30
CA LEU A 23 5.81 -4.37 -9.31
C LEU A 23 6.29 -5.78 -8.97
N ALA A 24 5.43 -6.77 -9.19
CA ALA A 24 5.78 -8.17 -9.14
C ALA A 24 5.75 -8.77 -10.54
N PHE A 25 6.71 -9.63 -10.84
CA PHE A 25 6.86 -10.28 -12.13
C PHE A 25 6.86 -11.80 -12.01
N ASP A 26 6.36 -12.49 -13.04
CA ASP A 26 6.55 -13.92 -13.32
C ASP A 26 7.39 -13.99 -14.59
N GLY A 27 8.71 -14.18 -14.48
CA GLY A 27 9.65 -13.93 -15.54
C GLY A 27 9.61 -12.46 -15.98
N GLU A 28 9.31 -12.18 -17.24
CA GLU A 28 9.19 -10.82 -17.80
C GLU A 28 7.76 -10.26 -17.71
N GLN A 29 6.79 -11.07 -17.29
CA GLN A 29 5.39 -10.67 -17.27
C GLN A 29 5.02 -10.01 -15.94
N PRO A 30 4.51 -8.75 -15.91
CA PRO A 30 4.00 -8.15 -14.71
C PRO A 30 2.73 -8.88 -14.26
N ILE A 31 2.69 -9.28 -12.98
CA ILE A 31 1.59 -10.06 -12.39
C ILE A 31 0.87 -9.35 -11.26
N GLY A 32 1.48 -8.30 -10.71
CA GLY A 32 0.87 -7.49 -9.67
C GLY A 32 1.59 -6.17 -9.47
N SER A 33 0.90 -5.22 -8.88
CA SER A 33 1.41 -3.90 -8.54
C SER A 33 0.75 -3.36 -7.28
N ILE A 34 1.48 -2.47 -6.61
CA ILE A 34 0.97 -1.66 -5.50
C ILE A 34 1.69 -0.32 -5.52
N ARG A 35 0.99 0.76 -5.18
CA ARG A 35 1.55 2.10 -5.15
C ARG A 35 1.62 2.62 -3.72
N VAL A 36 2.73 3.27 -3.41
CA VAL A 36 2.94 4.02 -2.19
C VAL A 36 3.15 5.49 -2.55
N ILE A 37 2.54 6.38 -1.79
CA ILE A 37 2.78 7.81 -1.87
C ILE A 37 3.23 8.28 -0.50
N MET A 38 4.45 8.82 -0.43
CA MET A 38 4.97 9.42 0.78
C MET A 38 4.28 10.76 1.04
N GLU A 39 4.28 11.19 2.29
CA GLU A 39 3.72 12.49 2.70
C GLU A 39 4.27 13.62 1.82
N ASN A 40 3.36 14.47 1.34
CA ASN A 40 3.65 15.57 0.44
C ASN A 40 2.62 16.70 0.63
N ASP A 41 2.84 17.86 0.01
CA ASP A 41 1.99 19.05 0.17
C ASP A 41 0.62 18.94 -0.51
N VAL A 42 0.42 17.95 -1.38
CA VAL A 42 -0.85 17.77 -2.12
C VAL A 42 -1.83 16.86 -1.38
N GLY A 43 -1.32 16.03 -0.46
CA GLY A 43 -2.11 15.03 0.26
C GLY A 43 -2.03 13.64 -0.38
N PHE A 44 -2.98 12.78 -0.05
CA PHE A 44 -3.03 11.39 -0.48
C PHE A 44 -4.25 11.09 -1.37
N PRO A 45 -4.16 10.12 -2.30
CA PRO A 45 -5.32 9.65 -3.06
C PRO A 45 -6.47 9.17 -2.17
N ALA A 46 -6.17 8.65 -0.98
CA ALA A 46 -7.18 8.21 -0.03
C ALA A 46 -7.98 9.38 0.58
N ASP A 47 -7.44 10.61 0.55
CA ASP A 47 -8.13 11.82 1.04
C ASP A 47 -9.34 12.17 0.14
N ASP A 48 -9.37 11.72 -1.11
CA ASP A 48 -10.53 11.88 -2.01
C ASP A 48 -11.75 11.04 -1.55
N PHE A 49 -11.51 10.00 -0.75
CA PHE A 49 -12.54 9.08 -0.27
C PHE A 49 -12.88 9.26 1.21
N TYR A 50 -11.90 9.65 2.02
CA TYR A 50 -12.07 9.81 3.46
C TYR A 50 -11.13 10.90 3.97
N ASP A 51 -11.66 11.85 4.75
CA ASP A 51 -10.86 12.93 5.34
C ASP A 51 -9.97 12.41 6.50
N PHE A 52 -8.71 12.18 6.20
CA PHE A 52 -7.71 11.77 7.19
C PHE A 52 -7.10 12.94 7.99
N THR A 53 -7.45 14.19 7.72
CA THR A 53 -6.79 15.38 8.27
C THR A 53 -6.80 15.38 9.81
N ALA A 54 -7.97 15.17 10.41
CA ALA A 54 -8.11 15.15 11.87
C ALA A 54 -7.29 14.01 12.49
N PHE A 55 -7.29 12.82 11.87
CA PHE A 55 -6.52 11.68 12.37
C PHE A 55 -5.01 11.92 12.21
N ARG A 56 -4.57 12.39 11.06
CA ARG A 56 -3.14 12.72 10.82
C ARG A 56 -2.59 13.72 11.83
N SER A 57 -3.37 14.73 12.22
CA SER A 57 -2.94 15.72 13.21
C SER A 57 -2.62 15.14 14.61
N THR A 58 -3.08 13.92 14.91
CA THR A 58 -2.79 13.22 16.17
C THR A 58 -1.53 12.36 16.09
N LEU A 59 -1.00 12.11 14.88
CA LEU A 59 0.14 11.24 14.66
C LEU A 59 1.48 11.97 14.82
N GLN A 60 2.49 11.25 15.28
CA GLN A 60 3.86 11.75 15.36
C GLN A 60 4.76 10.95 14.39
N GLY A 61 5.31 11.62 13.40
CA GLY A 61 6.16 11.02 12.37
C GLY A 61 5.49 11.07 11.01
N ALA A 62 6.28 10.80 9.97
CA ALA A 62 5.83 10.89 8.60
C ALA A 62 4.79 9.81 8.25
N CYS A 63 3.83 10.22 7.45
CA CYS A 63 2.79 9.35 6.92
C CYS A 63 3.11 8.90 5.49
N ALA A 64 2.54 7.77 5.10
CA ALA A 64 2.47 7.33 3.71
C ALA A 64 1.07 6.77 3.42
N CYS A 65 0.68 6.80 2.16
CA CYS A 65 -0.56 6.19 1.70
C CYS A 65 -0.25 5.00 0.80
N ILE A 66 -0.96 3.89 1.01
CA ILE A 66 -0.93 2.73 0.10
C ILE A 66 -2.24 2.69 -0.68
N GLY A 67 -2.10 2.46 -1.98
CA GLY A 67 -3.24 2.28 -2.85
C GLY A 67 -2.91 1.45 -4.09
N TRP A 68 -3.91 1.24 -4.95
CA TRP A 68 -3.74 0.58 -6.25
C TRP A 68 -3.12 -0.82 -6.18
N LEU A 69 -3.50 -1.61 -5.17
CA LEU A 69 -3.15 -3.01 -5.15
C LEU A 69 -3.91 -3.75 -6.25
N CYS A 70 -3.17 -4.13 -7.28
CA CYS A 70 -3.69 -4.84 -8.43
C CYS A 70 -2.95 -6.16 -8.63
N CYS A 71 -3.69 -7.21 -9.01
CA CYS A 71 -3.12 -8.49 -9.40
C CYS A 71 -3.82 -8.99 -10.66
N THR A 72 -3.05 -9.59 -11.56
CA THR A 72 -3.64 -10.24 -12.74
C THR A 72 -4.57 -11.38 -12.30
N LYS A 73 -5.61 -11.65 -13.07
CA LYS A 73 -6.68 -12.61 -12.72
C LYS A 73 -6.12 -13.99 -12.33
N LYS A 74 -5.10 -14.46 -13.03
CA LYS A 74 -4.42 -15.75 -12.78
C LYS A 74 -3.78 -15.81 -11.38
N PHE A 75 -3.25 -14.69 -10.87
CA PHE A 75 -2.47 -14.62 -9.63
C PHE A 75 -3.22 -14.04 -8.43
N ARG A 76 -4.51 -13.66 -8.58
CA ARG A 76 -5.32 -13.07 -7.48
C ARG A 76 -5.42 -13.94 -6.24
N ARG A 77 -5.30 -15.27 -6.38
CA ARG A 77 -5.36 -16.23 -5.27
C ARG A 77 -3.98 -16.76 -4.86
N HIS A 78 -2.90 -16.20 -5.41
CA HIS A 78 -1.55 -16.62 -5.02
C HIS A 78 -1.23 -16.06 -3.62
N PRO A 79 -1.06 -16.90 -2.59
CA PRO A 79 -1.01 -16.45 -1.20
C PRO A 79 0.19 -15.55 -0.90
N GLY A 80 1.31 -15.73 -1.59
CA GLY A 80 2.52 -14.94 -1.36
C GLY A 80 2.58 -13.62 -2.11
N LEU A 81 1.79 -13.43 -3.19
CA LEU A 81 1.92 -12.24 -4.04
C LEU A 81 1.55 -10.94 -3.30
N VAL A 82 0.38 -10.90 -2.69
CA VAL A 82 -0.10 -9.72 -1.97
C VAL A 82 0.78 -9.41 -0.76
N VAL A 83 1.16 -10.45 -0.01
CA VAL A 83 2.07 -10.32 1.14
C VAL A 83 3.43 -9.80 0.69
N GLY A 84 3.98 -10.32 -0.39
CA GLY A 84 5.26 -9.87 -0.95
C GLY A 84 5.23 -8.41 -1.39
N LEU A 85 4.17 -7.98 -2.10
CA LEU A 85 3.98 -6.58 -2.49
C LEU A 85 3.90 -5.65 -1.28
N ILE A 86 3.13 -6.02 -0.24
CA ILE A 86 3.02 -5.23 1.00
C ILE A 86 4.38 -5.16 1.72
N LYS A 87 5.13 -6.27 1.79
CA LYS A 87 6.48 -6.30 2.36
C LYS A 87 7.39 -5.29 1.70
N MET A 88 7.44 -5.29 0.38
CA MET A 88 8.28 -4.35 -0.37
C MET A 88 7.85 -2.91 -0.13
N CYS A 89 6.56 -2.62 -0.08
CA CYS A 89 6.06 -1.29 0.26
C CYS A 89 6.51 -0.85 1.65
N PHE A 90 6.36 -1.69 2.66
CA PHE A 90 6.74 -1.36 4.04
C PHE A 90 8.25 -1.09 4.15
N ARG A 91 9.06 -1.91 3.46
CA ARG A 91 10.51 -1.71 3.39
C ARG A 91 10.85 -0.35 2.79
N GLU A 92 10.27 0.00 1.64
CA GLU A 92 10.54 1.27 0.97
C GLU A 92 10.03 2.48 1.78
N MET A 93 8.86 2.37 2.39
CA MET A 93 8.33 3.40 3.28
C MET A 93 9.23 3.65 4.49
N ARG A 94 9.71 2.58 5.16
CA ARG A 94 10.64 2.69 6.30
C ARG A 94 11.96 3.32 5.90
N LYS A 95 12.54 2.96 4.75
CA LYS A 95 13.75 3.59 4.21
C LYS A 95 13.59 5.09 4.03
N LYS A 96 12.39 5.53 3.66
CA LYS A 96 12.05 6.95 3.49
C LYS A 96 11.57 7.62 4.80
N GLY A 97 11.61 6.92 5.92
CA GLY A 97 11.29 7.47 7.24
C GLY A 97 9.79 7.50 7.57
N ALA A 98 8.92 6.84 6.81
CA ALA A 98 7.52 6.72 7.19
C ALA A 98 7.36 5.88 8.45
N ARG A 99 6.48 6.34 9.31
CA ARG A 99 6.03 5.62 10.50
C ARG A 99 4.60 5.12 10.36
N HIS A 100 3.76 5.91 9.73
CA HIS A 100 2.32 5.64 9.67
C HIS A 100 1.89 5.38 8.24
N VAL A 101 1.03 4.39 8.06
CA VAL A 101 0.40 4.08 6.78
C VAL A 101 -1.09 4.33 6.89
N LEU A 102 -1.61 5.10 5.95
CA LEU A 102 -3.03 5.37 5.78
C LEU A 102 -3.52 4.75 4.48
N ALA A 103 -4.70 4.17 4.51
CA ALA A 103 -5.32 3.59 3.32
C ALA A 103 -6.83 3.52 3.49
N THR A 104 -7.54 3.39 2.37
CA THR A 104 -8.90 2.89 2.35
C THR A 104 -8.91 1.52 1.71
N LEU A 105 -9.63 0.57 2.27
CA LEU A 105 -9.67 -0.80 1.76
C LEU A 105 -11.08 -1.40 1.81
N HIS A 106 -11.28 -2.45 1.04
CA HIS A 106 -12.52 -3.21 1.09
C HIS A 106 -12.65 -3.95 2.44
N PRO A 107 -13.75 -3.78 3.21
CA PRO A 107 -13.88 -4.27 4.58
C PRO A 107 -13.49 -5.74 4.79
N PRO A 108 -13.85 -6.70 3.92
CA PRO A 108 -13.45 -8.10 4.08
C PRO A 108 -11.95 -8.38 4.11
N VAL A 109 -11.11 -7.41 3.69
CA VAL A 109 -9.64 -7.54 3.70
C VAL A 109 -9.08 -7.18 5.07
N LEU A 110 -9.76 -6.37 5.87
CA LEU A 110 -9.29 -5.87 7.15
C LEU A 110 -8.86 -6.98 8.14
N PRO A 111 -9.62 -8.06 8.39
CA PRO A 111 -9.22 -9.08 9.35
C PRO A 111 -7.88 -9.77 9.01
N MET A 112 -7.58 -9.89 7.72
CA MET A 112 -6.28 -10.40 7.27
C MET A 112 -5.16 -9.40 7.60
N LEU A 113 -5.36 -8.12 7.30
CA LEU A 113 -4.35 -7.08 7.55
C LEU A 113 -4.18 -6.77 9.03
N GLU A 114 -5.24 -6.85 9.85
CA GLU A 114 -5.13 -6.79 11.32
C GLU A 114 -4.13 -7.81 11.84
N ARG A 115 -4.27 -9.06 11.40
CA ARG A 115 -3.41 -10.16 11.85
C ARG A 115 -1.96 -10.03 11.35
N ILE A 116 -1.76 -9.56 10.11
CA ILE A 116 -0.44 -9.56 9.46
C ILE A 116 0.34 -8.28 9.79
N VAL A 117 -0.32 -7.13 9.75
CA VAL A 117 0.34 -5.83 9.86
C VAL A 117 -0.20 -4.94 10.98
N GLY A 118 -1.18 -5.40 11.75
CA GLY A 118 -1.81 -4.61 12.81
C GLY A 118 -2.65 -3.46 12.27
N ALA A 119 -3.18 -3.58 11.06
CA ALA A 119 -4.10 -2.60 10.51
C ALA A 119 -5.34 -2.49 11.42
N HIS A 120 -5.81 -1.29 11.65
CA HIS A 120 -7.07 -1.07 12.38
C HIS A 120 -7.91 0.01 11.73
N ALA A 121 -9.22 -0.13 11.85
CA ALA A 121 -10.16 0.87 11.36
C ALA A 121 -10.04 2.16 12.19
N ILE A 122 -10.06 3.31 11.52
CA ILE A 122 -10.01 4.63 12.15
C ILE A 122 -11.28 5.45 11.88
N GLY A 123 -12.26 4.85 11.27
CA GLY A 123 -13.56 5.43 11.00
C GLY A 123 -14.57 4.37 10.55
N PRO A 124 -15.82 4.76 10.33
CA PRO A 124 -16.87 3.86 9.88
C PRO A 124 -16.65 3.41 8.43
N GLU A 125 -17.29 2.30 8.07
CA GLU A 125 -17.45 1.92 6.67
C GLU A 125 -18.26 2.97 5.92
N PHE A 126 -17.92 3.19 4.65
CA PHE A 126 -18.62 4.07 3.73
C PHE A 126 -18.67 3.44 2.33
N TYR A 127 -19.59 3.91 1.50
CA TYR A 127 -19.70 3.45 0.12
C TYR A 127 -19.04 4.48 -0.81
N SER A 128 -18.10 4.03 -1.65
CA SER A 128 -17.51 4.84 -2.69
C SER A 128 -18.33 4.73 -3.97
N GLU A 129 -19.04 5.80 -4.33
CA GLU A 129 -19.80 5.86 -5.58
C GLU A 129 -18.88 5.78 -6.81
N GLU A 130 -17.67 6.31 -6.72
CA GLU A 130 -16.69 6.28 -7.81
C GLU A 130 -16.18 4.86 -8.08
N LEU A 131 -15.86 4.11 -7.03
CA LEU A 131 -15.35 2.74 -7.12
C LEU A 131 -16.44 1.67 -7.06
N GLN A 132 -17.68 2.07 -6.76
CA GLN A 132 -18.85 1.17 -6.60
C GLN A 132 -18.59 0.04 -5.61
N VAL A 133 -17.97 0.36 -4.46
CA VAL A 133 -17.58 -0.62 -3.44
C VAL A 133 -17.63 -0.01 -2.04
N ALA A 134 -17.95 -0.84 -1.04
CA ALA A 134 -17.81 -0.48 0.35
C ALA A 134 -16.33 -0.38 0.73
N MET A 135 -15.97 0.65 1.49
CA MET A 135 -14.61 0.94 1.92
C MET A 135 -14.56 1.23 3.41
N ILE A 136 -13.41 1.01 4.02
CA ILE A 136 -13.13 1.36 5.41
C ILE A 136 -11.76 2.05 5.49
N PRO A 137 -11.67 3.20 6.20
CA PRO A 137 -10.39 3.86 6.41
C PRO A 137 -9.59 3.13 7.48
N VAL A 138 -8.31 2.92 7.22
CA VAL A 138 -7.42 2.16 8.10
C VAL A 138 -6.09 2.84 8.33
N HIS A 139 -5.48 2.50 9.45
CA HIS A 139 -4.14 2.93 9.84
C HIS A 139 -3.28 1.73 10.23
N VAL A 140 -1.98 1.82 9.94
CA VAL A 140 -0.93 0.90 10.42
C VAL A 140 0.22 1.72 10.99
N ASP A 141 0.69 1.40 12.19
CA ASP A 141 1.97 1.90 12.73
C ASP A 141 3.08 0.90 12.38
N LEU A 142 4.00 1.29 11.51
CA LEU A 142 5.11 0.44 11.04
C LEU A 142 6.08 0.04 12.15
N HIS A 143 6.06 0.72 13.30
CA HIS A 143 6.88 0.39 14.46
C HIS A 143 6.17 -0.55 15.44
N GLN A 144 4.86 -0.78 15.26
CA GLN A 144 4.04 -1.60 16.16
C GLN A 144 3.41 -2.81 15.44
N LEU A 145 4.16 -3.42 14.53
CA LEU A 145 3.69 -4.62 13.85
C LEU A 145 3.48 -5.78 14.85
N PRO A 146 2.44 -6.61 14.65
CA PRO A 146 2.24 -7.82 15.45
C PRO A 146 3.42 -8.80 15.28
N PRO A 147 3.64 -9.75 16.22
CA PRO A 147 4.78 -10.67 16.16
C PRO A 147 4.95 -11.38 14.80
N GLY A 148 3.87 -11.97 14.26
CA GLY A 148 3.91 -12.60 12.93
C GLY A 148 4.20 -11.64 11.77
N GLY A 149 3.84 -10.38 11.94
CA GLY A 149 4.22 -9.31 11.00
C GLY A 149 5.70 -8.98 11.08
N ARG A 150 6.26 -8.87 12.29
CA ARG A 150 7.70 -8.60 12.47
C ARG A 150 8.56 -9.68 11.82
N GLU A 151 8.29 -10.94 12.09
CA GLU A 151 8.99 -12.06 11.46
C GLU A 151 8.86 -12.01 9.92
N THR A 152 7.68 -11.64 9.43
CA THR A 152 7.42 -11.58 8.00
C THR A 152 8.07 -10.36 7.32
N PHE A 153 8.14 -9.20 7.98
CA PHE A 153 8.54 -7.93 7.35
C PHE A 153 9.94 -7.44 7.75
N ASP A 154 10.56 -8.04 8.79
CA ASP A 154 11.89 -7.67 9.27
C ASP A 154 12.98 -8.69 8.91
N ASP A 155 12.64 -9.78 8.20
CA ASP A 155 13.60 -10.83 7.82
C ASP A 155 14.62 -10.28 6.80
N PRO A 156 15.91 -10.19 7.17
CA PRO A 156 16.96 -9.71 6.27
C PRO A 156 17.28 -10.68 5.11
N SER A 157 16.86 -11.95 5.18
CA SER A 157 17.11 -12.95 4.13
C SER A 157 16.34 -12.65 2.84
N ASP A 158 15.23 -11.93 2.91
CA ASP A 158 14.50 -11.44 1.72
C ASP A 158 15.29 -10.38 0.93
N MET A 159 16.38 -9.82 1.49
CA MET A 159 17.27 -8.88 0.78
C MET A 159 18.11 -9.54 -0.33
N ILE A 160 18.27 -10.85 -0.31
CA ILE A 160 19.16 -11.56 -1.24
C ILE A 160 18.49 -11.79 -2.60
N LEU A 161 17.15 -11.84 -2.65
CA LEU A 161 16.43 -12.10 -3.89
C LEU A 161 16.30 -10.89 -4.82
N ALA A 162 16.46 -9.67 -4.31
CA ALA A 162 16.37 -8.44 -5.11
C ALA A 162 17.68 -8.10 -5.85
N ASP A 163 18.84 -8.49 -5.32
CA ASP A 163 20.16 -8.18 -5.91
C ASP A 163 20.65 -9.19 -6.97
N SER A 164 19.99 -10.34 -7.09
CA SER A 164 20.42 -11.36 -8.05
C SER A 164 20.03 -11.06 -9.50
N ASN A 165 19.22 -10.01 -9.76
CA ASN A 165 18.77 -9.64 -11.10
C ASN A 165 19.46 -8.41 -11.72
N GLU A 166 20.39 -7.75 -11.01
CA GLU A 166 21.17 -6.64 -11.57
C GLU A 166 22.44 -7.06 -12.31
N ARG A 167 22.69 -8.36 -12.44
CA ARG A 167 23.83 -8.89 -13.21
C ARG A 167 23.40 -9.91 -14.23
N ARG A 168 22.80 -9.45 -15.31
CA ARG A 168 22.87 -10.10 -16.64
C ARG A 168 22.62 -9.08 -17.72
#